data_f5665341c2082c0f9bab203a4e605126
#
_entry.id   f5665341c2082c0f9bab203a4e605126
#
_cell.length_a   1.000
_cell.length_b   1.000
_cell.length_c   1.000
_cell.angle_alpha   90.00
_cell.angle_beta   90.00
_cell.angle_gamma   90.00
#
_symmetry.space_group_name_H-M   'P 1'
#
loop_
_entity.id
_entity.type
_entity.pdbx_description
1 polymer ?
#
loop_
_entity_poly.entity_id
_entity_poly.type
_entity_poly.pdbx_seq_one_letter_code
_entity_poly.pdbx_strand_id
1 'polypeptide(L)'
;FVDAVRQFAEKAGVTIPSRDAGNLNDPQYKEREALKSTNELAATYFHTLFNDAEAGLAARDYLKSRHFTGEVLDKYRIGWAAPGWRGLVNHFQQKGNLSREIVLKSGLVIEKENGSNTYDRFRGRVIFPIKDPHGYVIGFGGRSIVGGENPKYLNSPETPLYQKSQVLFGMDLARQAIRKKDQAILVEGYLDQIRATQYGILNTVATCGTALTSRQAGMLRNYASSVVLVFDSDNAGRAAADKGFDVLHEKGLQVKTVFLPEGQDPDSYIQENGAEKFLKKIKTAKPYLESYIDRVVAGKNGNSPAEQVKMANQILPMLRKVHHLVERTGLMEYFVGEAKIDNASCLKELKNIFSQNQSKVEVLEAETLPLLNLERHLVHLILSDKETARGVFEAINPEDFSNPALRSIAITCSETNDEDIEIDKLIDQTDDPE
;
A
#
# COMPACT_ATOMS: atom_id res chain seq x y z
N PHE A 1 2.45 11.13 -17.32
CA PHE A 1 2.26 11.50 -18.72
C PHE A 1 0.91 11.03 -19.25
N VAL A 2 0.60 9.73 -19.19
CA VAL A 2 -0.67 9.17 -19.71
C VAL A 2 -1.90 9.81 -19.05
N ASP A 3 -1.87 10.05 -17.74
CA ASP A 3 -2.98 10.66 -17.01
C ASP A 3 -3.18 12.14 -17.37
N ALA A 4 -2.09 12.87 -17.59
CA ALA A 4 -2.17 14.26 -18.06
C ALA A 4 -2.77 14.31 -19.47
N VAL A 5 -2.36 13.40 -20.35
CA VAL A 5 -2.91 13.30 -21.72
C VAL A 5 -4.41 12.97 -21.66
N ARG A 6 -4.85 12.06 -20.78
CA ARG A 6 -6.29 11.76 -20.59
C ARG A 6 -7.07 12.98 -20.08
N GLN A 7 -6.57 13.70 -19.08
CA GLN A 7 -7.23 14.90 -18.56
C GLN A 7 -7.34 16.00 -19.60
N PHE A 8 -6.32 16.17 -20.44
CA PHE A 8 -6.36 17.15 -21.54
C PHE A 8 -7.34 16.74 -22.64
N ALA A 9 -7.39 15.46 -22.97
CA ALA A 9 -8.33 14.95 -23.95
C ALA A 9 -9.80 15.08 -23.48
N GLU A 10 -10.07 14.77 -22.23
CA GLU A 10 -11.39 14.93 -21.60
C GLU A 10 -11.84 16.40 -21.62
N LYS A 11 -10.92 17.33 -21.30
CA LYS A 11 -11.18 18.77 -21.41
C LYS A 11 -11.34 19.28 -22.85
N ALA A 12 -10.69 18.64 -23.81
CA ALA A 12 -10.73 18.99 -25.22
C ALA A 12 -11.86 18.27 -25.98
N GLY A 13 -12.66 17.41 -25.30
CA GLY A 13 -13.69 16.58 -25.95
C GLY A 13 -13.13 15.55 -26.93
N VAL A 14 -11.83 15.21 -26.81
CA VAL A 14 -11.15 14.23 -27.66
C VAL A 14 -11.13 12.88 -26.97
N THR A 15 -11.72 11.87 -27.61
CA THR A 15 -11.64 10.48 -27.13
C THR A 15 -10.25 9.91 -27.45
N ILE A 16 -9.39 9.75 -26.43
CA ILE A 16 -8.15 9.00 -26.62
C ILE A 16 -8.47 7.51 -26.60
N PRO A 17 -8.10 6.74 -27.65
CA PRO A 17 -8.14 5.30 -27.56
C PRO A 17 -7.20 4.87 -26.41
N SER A 18 -7.74 4.29 -25.33
CA SER A 18 -6.89 3.68 -24.30
C SER A 18 -6.13 2.50 -24.94
N ARG A 19 -4.88 2.24 -24.53
CA ARG A 19 -4.21 0.98 -24.84
C ARG A 19 -4.98 -0.24 -24.27
N ASP A 20 -5.84 0.00 -23.26
CA ASP A 20 -6.87 -0.92 -22.77
C ASP A 20 -8.21 -0.77 -23.52
N ALA A 21 -8.34 0.11 -24.52
CA ALA A 21 -9.45 0.16 -25.46
C ALA A 21 -9.37 -0.95 -26.53
N GLY A 22 -8.67 -2.02 -26.20
CA GLY A 22 -8.87 -3.30 -26.83
C GLY A 22 -10.28 -3.78 -26.56
N ASN A 23 -11.25 -3.23 -27.30
CA ASN A 23 -12.63 -3.64 -27.29
C ASN A 23 -13.53 -2.94 -26.25
N LEU A 24 -14.12 -1.79 -26.61
CA LEU A 24 -15.29 -1.21 -25.91
C LEU A 24 -16.46 -2.23 -25.76
N ASN A 25 -16.34 -3.37 -26.42
CA ASN A 25 -17.27 -4.51 -26.34
C ASN A 25 -16.82 -5.58 -25.35
N ASP A 26 -15.64 -5.44 -24.70
CA ASP A 26 -15.19 -6.39 -23.68
C ASP A 26 -16.21 -6.43 -22.51
N PRO A 27 -16.80 -7.58 -22.22
CA PRO A 27 -17.73 -7.74 -21.11
C PRO A 27 -17.14 -7.30 -19.77
N GLN A 28 -15.84 -7.52 -19.52
CA GLN A 28 -15.16 -7.12 -18.29
C GLN A 28 -15.05 -5.60 -18.18
N TYR A 29 -14.73 -4.92 -19.27
CA TYR A 29 -14.69 -3.46 -19.29
C TYR A 29 -16.09 -2.87 -18.99
N LYS A 30 -17.15 -3.36 -19.67
CA LYS A 30 -18.54 -2.92 -19.43
C LYS A 30 -18.98 -3.18 -17.99
N GLU A 31 -18.63 -4.32 -17.42
CA GLU A 31 -18.92 -4.63 -16.01
C GLU A 31 -18.23 -3.65 -15.07
N ARG A 32 -16.93 -3.36 -15.27
CA ARG A 32 -16.19 -2.41 -14.43
C ARG A 32 -16.77 -1.00 -14.50
N GLU A 33 -17.14 -0.52 -15.66
CA GLU A 33 -17.78 0.80 -15.83
C GLU A 33 -19.18 0.85 -15.19
N ALA A 34 -19.97 -0.22 -15.31
CA ALA A 34 -21.26 -0.33 -14.65
C ALA A 34 -21.09 -0.34 -13.10
N LEU A 35 -20.09 -1.03 -12.58
CA LEU A 35 -19.78 -1.02 -11.15
C LEU A 35 -19.31 0.36 -10.66
N LYS A 36 -18.46 1.08 -11.42
CA LYS A 36 -18.06 2.46 -11.09
C LYS A 36 -19.28 3.38 -11.03
N SER A 37 -20.15 3.31 -12.02
CA SER A 37 -21.37 4.11 -12.07
C SER A 37 -22.30 3.80 -10.88
N THR A 38 -22.41 2.52 -10.50
CA THR A 38 -23.20 2.08 -9.33
C THR A 38 -22.62 2.62 -8.02
N ASN A 39 -21.30 2.55 -7.85
CA ASN A 39 -20.63 3.10 -6.66
C ASN A 39 -20.77 4.62 -6.59
N GLU A 40 -20.66 5.33 -7.71
CA GLU A 40 -20.82 6.78 -7.78
C GLU A 40 -22.25 7.20 -7.42
N LEU A 41 -23.25 6.46 -7.91
CA LEU A 41 -24.64 6.68 -7.54
C LEU A 41 -24.89 6.46 -6.05
N ALA A 42 -24.29 5.41 -5.46
CA ALA A 42 -24.37 5.15 -4.04
C ALA A 42 -23.66 6.24 -3.21
N ALA A 43 -22.47 6.70 -3.64
CA ALA A 43 -21.75 7.76 -2.98
C ALA A 43 -22.57 9.07 -2.95
N THR A 44 -23.20 9.40 -4.08
CA THR A 44 -24.09 10.56 -4.19
C THR A 44 -25.31 10.41 -3.27
N TYR A 45 -25.95 9.24 -3.25
CA TYR A 45 -27.06 8.96 -2.35
C TYR A 45 -26.69 9.14 -0.87
N PHE A 46 -25.62 8.51 -0.42
CA PHE A 46 -25.16 8.62 0.96
C PHE A 46 -24.77 10.06 1.35
N HIS A 47 -24.13 10.78 0.44
CA HIS A 47 -23.74 12.17 0.66
C HIS A 47 -24.96 13.09 0.71
N THR A 48 -25.97 12.86 -0.13
CA THR A 48 -27.26 13.59 -0.08
C THR A 48 -27.96 13.36 1.25
N LEU A 49 -28.03 12.11 1.73
CA LEU A 49 -28.59 11.81 3.05
C LEU A 49 -27.81 12.45 4.20
N PHE A 50 -26.47 12.51 4.09
CA PHE A 50 -25.65 13.18 5.08
C PHE A 50 -25.95 14.67 5.20
N ASN A 51 -26.23 15.33 4.06
CA ASN A 51 -26.56 16.77 4.00
C ASN A 51 -28.04 17.07 4.22
N ASP A 52 -28.90 16.06 4.23
CA ASP A 52 -30.31 16.25 4.57
C ASP A 52 -30.51 16.71 6.02
N ALA A 53 -31.40 17.65 6.23
CA ALA A 53 -31.55 18.33 7.51
C ALA A 53 -31.91 17.36 8.66
N GLU A 54 -32.81 16.42 8.41
CA GLU A 54 -33.32 15.46 9.40
C GLU A 54 -32.53 14.15 9.34
N ALA A 55 -32.44 13.52 8.17
CA ALA A 55 -31.84 12.21 7.99
C ALA A 55 -30.37 12.18 8.39
N GLY A 56 -29.61 13.23 8.07
CA GLY A 56 -28.18 13.33 8.34
C GLY A 56 -27.80 13.90 9.71
N LEU A 57 -28.75 14.35 10.50
CA LEU A 57 -28.48 15.09 11.75
C LEU A 57 -27.55 14.31 12.69
N ALA A 58 -27.85 13.05 12.98
CA ALA A 58 -27.07 12.22 13.89
C ALA A 58 -25.61 12.02 13.40
N ALA A 59 -25.42 11.87 12.10
CA ALA A 59 -24.09 11.72 11.52
C ALA A 59 -23.28 13.02 11.56
N ARG A 60 -23.93 14.15 11.26
CA ARG A 60 -23.30 15.48 11.35
C ARG A 60 -22.96 15.84 12.79
N ASP A 61 -23.85 15.62 13.75
CA ASP A 61 -23.60 15.90 15.18
C ASP A 61 -22.44 15.04 15.70
N TYR A 62 -22.40 13.77 15.31
CA TYR A 62 -21.29 12.88 15.66
C TYR A 62 -19.95 13.43 15.14
N LEU A 63 -19.86 13.81 13.86
CA LEU A 63 -18.61 14.33 13.30
C LEU A 63 -18.26 15.73 13.81
N LYS A 64 -19.26 16.56 14.08
CA LYS A 64 -19.10 17.87 14.71
C LYS A 64 -18.60 17.74 16.16
N SER A 65 -19.11 16.79 16.94
CA SER A 65 -18.62 16.52 18.31
C SER A 65 -17.15 16.05 18.31
N ARG A 66 -16.70 15.48 17.18
CA ARG A 66 -15.30 15.16 16.94
C ARG A 66 -14.52 16.28 16.24
N HIS A 67 -15.07 17.48 16.13
CA HIS A 67 -14.45 18.68 15.58
C HIS A 67 -13.99 18.56 14.10
N PHE A 68 -14.71 17.77 13.28
CA PHE A 68 -14.50 17.79 11.83
C PHE A 68 -15.27 18.98 11.22
N THR A 69 -14.60 19.68 10.26
CA THR A 69 -15.20 20.82 9.56
C THR A 69 -16.02 20.35 8.35
N GLY A 70 -17.07 21.12 7.98
CA GLY A 70 -17.87 20.83 6.79
C GLY A 70 -17.02 20.73 5.53
N GLU A 71 -16.04 21.62 5.36
CA GLU A 71 -15.15 21.65 4.19
C GLU A 71 -14.42 20.31 4.00
N VAL A 72 -13.83 19.72 5.06
CA VAL A 72 -13.13 18.43 4.91
C VAL A 72 -14.13 17.30 4.68
N LEU A 73 -15.30 17.33 5.30
CA LEU A 73 -16.34 16.31 5.11
C LEU A 73 -16.87 16.31 3.67
N ASP A 74 -17.06 17.48 3.06
CA ASP A 74 -17.45 17.62 1.66
C ASP A 74 -16.34 17.16 0.71
N LYS A 75 -15.07 17.51 1.00
CA LYS A 75 -13.92 17.08 0.22
C LYS A 75 -13.81 15.56 0.11
N TYR A 76 -14.13 14.84 1.20
CA TYR A 76 -14.17 13.38 1.21
C TYR A 76 -15.53 12.81 0.77
N ARG A 77 -16.53 13.68 0.51
CA ARG A 77 -17.91 13.27 0.19
C ARG A 77 -18.47 12.31 1.25
N ILE A 78 -18.22 12.63 2.52
CA ILE A 78 -18.71 11.81 3.64
C ILE A 78 -20.21 11.63 3.50
N GLY A 79 -20.68 10.40 3.75
CA GLY A 79 -22.06 10.01 3.58
C GLY A 79 -22.71 9.50 4.86
N TRP A 80 -24.01 9.30 4.80
CA TRP A 80 -24.79 8.66 5.83
C TRP A 80 -25.64 7.53 5.29
N ALA A 81 -25.48 6.33 5.84
CA ALA A 81 -26.38 5.22 5.63
C ALA A 81 -27.37 5.16 6.80
N ALA A 82 -28.59 5.60 6.57
CA ALA A 82 -29.64 5.62 7.58
C ALA A 82 -29.94 4.21 8.14
N PRO A 83 -30.54 4.06 9.36
CA PRO A 83 -30.78 2.76 9.98
C PRO A 83 -31.92 1.95 9.35
N GLY A 84 -32.18 2.09 8.07
CA GLY A 84 -33.16 1.32 7.31
C GLY A 84 -32.56 0.14 6.57
N TRP A 85 -33.38 -0.87 6.26
CA TRP A 85 -32.90 -2.09 5.59
C TRP A 85 -32.82 -1.98 4.08
N ARG A 86 -33.52 -1.03 3.45
CA ARG A 86 -33.74 -0.98 2.00
C ARG A 86 -33.63 0.42 1.39
N GLY A 87 -33.03 1.37 2.07
CA GLY A 87 -32.93 2.75 1.60
C GLY A 87 -32.19 2.84 0.26
N LEU A 88 -30.98 2.27 0.20
CA LEU A 88 -30.17 2.23 -1.02
C LEU A 88 -30.79 1.30 -2.07
N VAL A 89 -31.29 0.13 -1.67
CA VAL A 89 -32.00 -0.78 -2.59
C VAL A 89 -33.15 -0.07 -3.31
N ASN A 90 -34.00 0.65 -2.56
CA ASN A 90 -35.13 1.39 -3.12
C ASN A 90 -34.65 2.53 -4.03
N HIS A 91 -33.56 3.22 -3.65
CA HIS A 91 -32.96 4.24 -4.49
C HIS A 91 -32.49 3.68 -5.83
N PHE A 92 -31.79 2.55 -5.82
CA PHE A 92 -31.36 1.86 -7.06
C PHE A 92 -32.54 1.45 -7.93
N GLN A 93 -33.63 0.94 -7.32
CA GLN A 93 -34.85 0.56 -8.06
C GLN A 93 -35.52 1.76 -8.73
N GLN A 94 -35.57 2.91 -8.07
CA GLN A 94 -36.14 4.15 -8.63
C GLN A 94 -35.33 4.69 -9.82
N LYS A 95 -34.03 4.48 -9.86
CA LYS A 95 -33.18 4.90 -10.99
C LYS A 95 -33.33 4.03 -12.24
N GLY A 96 -33.89 2.82 -12.13
CA GLY A 96 -34.41 1.99 -13.25
C GLY A 96 -33.39 1.35 -14.19
N ASN A 97 -32.13 1.76 -14.21
CA ASN A 97 -31.14 1.37 -15.21
C ASN A 97 -30.04 0.44 -14.71
N LEU A 98 -30.14 -0.06 -13.47
CA LEU A 98 -29.12 -0.94 -12.90
C LEU A 98 -29.56 -2.40 -12.92
N SER A 99 -28.75 -3.28 -13.50
CA SER A 99 -29.03 -4.71 -13.43
C SER A 99 -28.85 -5.22 -11.99
N ARG A 100 -29.71 -6.16 -11.57
CA ARG A 100 -29.61 -6.79 -10.25
C ARG A 100 -28.23 -7.39 -10.03
N GLU A 101 -27.64 -8.00 -11.05
CA GLU A 101 -26.32 -8.61 -10.99
C GLU A 101 -25.23 -7.58 -10.62
N ILE A 102 -25.21 -6.42 -11.27
CA ILE A 102 -24.25 -5.35 -10.99
C ILE A 102 -24.43 -4.80 -9.58
N VAL A 103 -25.67 -4.62 -9.13
CA VAL A 103 -25.96 -4.16 -7.77
C VAL A 103 -25.44 -5.15 -6.72
N LEU A 104 -25.62 -6.46 -6.92
CA LEU A 104 -25.07 -7.48 -6.01
C LEU A 104 -23.53 -7.54 -6.07
N LYS A 105 -22.94 -7.51 -7.27
CA LYS A 105 -21.48 -7.49 -7.47
C LYS A 105 -20.80 -6.26 -6.87
N SER A 106 -21.52 -5.13 -6.73
CA SER A 106 -20.97 -3.94 -6.07
C SER A 106 -20.71 -4.15 -4.57
N GLY A 107 -21.32 -5.20 -3.97
CA GLY A 107 -21.21 -5.50 -2.55
C GLY A 107 -21.93 -4.50 -1.62
N LEU A 108 -22.71 -3.58 -2.17
CA LEU A 108 -23.52 -2.58 -1.43
C LEU A 108 -24.84 -3.16 -0.94
N VAL A 109 -25.29 -4.23 -1.58
CA VAL A 109 -26.55 -4.91 -1.31
C VAL A 109 -26.27 -6.38 -1.03
N ILE A 110 -26.96 -6.94 -0.06
CA ILE A 110 -26.88 -8.35 0.33
C ILE A 110 -28.17 -9.04 -0.04
N GLU A 111 -28.06 -10.20 -0.68
CA GLU A 111 -29.18 -11.08 -0.95
C GLU A 111 -29.37 -12.09 0.20
N LYS A 112 -30.62 -12.31 0.63
CA LYS A 112 -30.91 -13.36 1.60
C LYS A 112 -30.75 -14.75 0.98
N GLU A 113 -30.39 -15.74 1.80
CA GLU A 113 -30.13 -17.12 1.36
C GLU A 113 -31.25 -17.76 0.53
N ASN A 114 -32.50 -17.35 0.76
CA ASN A 114 -33.64 -17.84 -0.01
C ASN A 114 -33.89 -17.10 -1.33
N GLY A 115 -33.00 -16.17 -1.73
CA GLY A 115 -33.11 -15.42 -2.98
C GLY A 115 -34.28 -14.42 -3.07
N SER A 116 -35.15 -14.36 -2.05
CA SER A 116 -36.42 -13.64 -2.12
C SER A 116 -36.31 -12.14 -1.87
N ASN A 117 -35.31 -11.67 -1.13
CA ASN A 117 -35.17 -10.29 -0.73
C ASN A 117 -33.72 -9.83 -0.67
N THR A 118 -33.50 -8.56 -1.00
CA THR A 118 -32.22 -7.87 -0.87
C THR A 118 -32.31 -6.77 0.20
N TYR A 119 -31.20 -6.46 0.85
CA TYR A 119 -31.10 -5.42 1.86
C TYR A 119 -29.75 -4.70 1.80
N ASP A 120 -29.71 -3.48 2.34
CA ASP A 120 -28.55 -2.62 2.34
C ASP A 120 -27.42 -3.21 3.24
N ARG A 121 -26.20 -3.25 2.73
CA ARG A 121 -25.04 -3.67 3.52
C ARG A 121 -24.73 -2.69 4.66
N PHE A 122 -24.79 -1.40 4.36
CA PHE A 122 -24.49 -0.33 5.33
C PHE A 122 -25.77 0.24 5.89
N ARG A 123 -25.88 0.27 7.22
CA ARG A 123 -27.05 0.79 7.95
C ARG A 123 -26.57 1.43 9.27
N GLY A 124 -27.11 2.60 9.64
CA GLY A 124 -26.73 3.31 10.86
C GLY A 124 -25.26 3.71 10.91
N ARG A 125 -24.66 4.04 9.74
CA ARG A 125 -23.21 4.24 9.61
C ARG A 125 -22.86 5.54 8.90
N VAL A 126 -21.87 6.25 9.43
CA VAL A 126 -21.13 7.26 8.67
C VAL A 126 -20.34 6.54 7.58
N ILE A 127 -20.48 7.00 6.33
CA ILE A 127 -19.90 6.37 5.14
C ILE A 127 -18.69 7.17 4.65
N PHE A 128 -17.62 6.45 4.40
CA PHE A 128 -16.37 6.94 3.85
C PHE A 128 -16.22 6.34 2.44
N PRO A 129 -16.46 7.09 1.36
CA PRO A 129 -16.17 6.61 0.01
C PRO A 129 -14.68 6.33 -0.13
N ILE A 130 -14.35 5.12 -0.57
CA ILE A 130 -12.98 4.69 -0.85
C ILE A 130 -12.75 4.88 -2.33
N LYS A 131 -11.70 5.64 -2.66
CA LYS A 131 -11.38 5.97 -4.06
C LYS A 131 -10.06 5.34 -4.48
N ASP A 132 -9.98 5.03 -5.76
CA ASP A 132 -8.71 4.69 -6.38
C ASP A 132 -7.82 5.95 -6.53
N PRO A 133 -6.52 5.83 -6.92
CA PRO A 133 -5.65 7.00 -7.10
C PRO A 133 -6.13 7.99 -8.17
N HIS A 134 -7.06 7.62 -9.03
CA HIS A 134 -7.67 8.48 -10.07
C HIS A 134 -8.92 9.23 -9.57
N GLY A 135 -9.43 8.87 -8.39
CA GLY A 135 -10.60 9.50 -7.77
C GLY A 135 -11.93 8.80 -8.01
N TYR A 136 -11.95 7.65 -8.71
CA TYR A 136 -13.17 6.84 -8.87
C TYR A 136 -13.52 6.13 -7.57
N VAL A 137 -14.80 6.15 -7.19
CA VAL A 137 -15.27 5.43 -6.01
C VAL A 137 -15.30 3.93 -6.31
N ILE A 138 -14.47 3.18 -5.59
CA ILE A 138 -14.31 1.73 -5.78
C ILE A 138 -14.94 0.90 -4.66
N GLY A 139 -15.22 1.51 -3.51
CA GLY A 139 -15.81 0.85 -2.34
C GLY A 139 -16.14 1.84 -1.24
N PHE A 140 -16.51 1.33 -0.08
CA PHE A 140 -16.94 2.15 1.05
C PHE A 140 -16.45 1.57 2.38
N GLY A 141 -16.10 2.46 3.30
CA GLY A 141 -16.00 2.17 4.71
C GLY A 141 -17.21 2.72 5.45
N GLY A 142 -17.67 2.05 6.50
CA GLY A 142 -18.79 2.49 7.30
C GLY A 142 -18.49 2.41 8.78
N ARG A 143 -18.58 3.53 9.52
CA ARG A 143 -18.44 3.57 10.98
C ARG A 143 -19.80 3.60 11.64
N SER A 144 -20.12 2.63 12.50
CA SER A 144 -21.33 2.64 13.30
C SER A 144 -21.28 3.78 14.33
N ILE A 145 -22.37 4.55 14.39
CA ILE A 145 -22.60 5.59 15.39
C ILE A 145 -23.85 5.31 16.23
N VAL A 146 -24.62 4.29 15.86
CA VAL A 146 -25.78 3.81 16.60
C VAL A 146 -25.32 2.70 17.54
N GLY A 147 -25.65 2.78 18.82
CA GLY A 147 -25.22 1.82 19.83
C GLY A 147 -25.69 0.40 19.53
N GLY A 148 -24.80 -0.59 19.75
CA GLY A 148 -25.12 -2.02 19.62
C GLY A 148 -24.82 -2.65 18.27
N GLU A 149 -24.49 -1.90 17.22
CA GLU A 149 -24.11 -2.50 15.93
C GLU A 149 -22.62 -2.87 15.85
N ASN A 150 -22.35 -4.17 15.73
CA ASN A 150 -21.02 -4.72 15.46
C ASN A 150 -20.88 -5.12 13.99
N PRO A 151 -19.70 -4.98 13.40
CA PRO A 151 -18.46 -4.38 13.92
C PRO A 151 -18.52 -2.83 13.92
N LYS A 152 -17.70 -2.17 14.76
CA LYS A 152 -17.55 -0.70 14.81
C LYS A 152 -17.23 -0.11 13.44
N TYR A 153 -16.33 -0.74 12.68
CA TYR A 153 -16.03 -0.43 11.29
C TYR A 153 -16.40 -1.60 10.39
N LEU A 154 -17.06 -1.31 9.29
CA LEU A 154 -17.44 -2.25 8.24
C LEU A 154 -16.94 -1.72 6.89
N ASN A 155 -16.21 -2.53 6.14
CA ASN A 155 -15.78 -2.18 4.79
C ASN A 155 -16.60 -2.94 3.73
N SER A 156 -16.59 -2.44 2.49
CA SER A 156 -17.03 -3.21 1.33
C SER A 156 -16.37 -4.59 1.31
N PRO A 157 -17.05 -5.63 0.82
CA PRO A 157 -16.41 -6.89 0.53
C PRO A 157 -15.43 -6.74 -0.64
N GLU A 158 -14.64 -7.76 -0.92
CA GLU A 158 -13.87 -7.84 -2.16
C GLU A 158 -14.83 -7.80 -3.36
N THR A 159 -14.52 -6.96 -4.35
CA THR A 159 -15.30 -6.80 -5.59
C THR A 159 -14.34 -6.69 -6.77
N PRO A 160 -14.83 -6.76 -8.03
CA PRO A 160 -13.97 -6.53 -9.20
C PRO A 160 -13.28 -5.15 -9.22
N LEU A 161 -13.80 -4.15 -8.46
CA LEU A 161 -13.20 -2.81 -8.33
C LEU A 161 -12.40 -2.63 -7.04
N TYR A 162 -12.78 -3.30 -5.96
CA TYR A 162 -12.24 -3.07 -4.63
C TYR A 162 -11.55 -4.31 -4.09
N GLN A 163 -10.24 -4.22 -3.94
CA GLN A 163 -9.42 -5.20 -3.26
C GLN A 163 -8.70 -4.52 -2.11
N LYS A 164 -9.07 -4.88 -0.87
CA LYS A 164 -8.51 -4.26 0.35
C LYS A 164 -6.99 -4.24 0.37
N SER A 165 -6.39 -5.32 -0.12
CA SER A 165 -4.94 -5.49 -0.17
C SER A 165 -4.22 -4.54 -1.12
N GLN A 166 -4.95 -3.79 -1.96
CA GLN A 166 -4.39 -2.92 -3.00
C GLN A 166 -4.75 -1.45 -2.82
N VAL A 167 -5.51 -1.09 -1.79
CA VAL A 167 -6.06 0.26 -1.63
C VAL A 167 -5.53 0.92 -0.37
N LEU A 168 -5.14 2.19 -0.49
CA LEU A 168 -4.84 3.09 0.62
C LEU A 168 -5.85 4.24 0.59
N PHE A 169 -6.54 4.44 1.70
CA PHE A 169 -7.52 5.52 1.82
C PHE A 169 -6.85 6.89 1.76
N GLY A 170 -7.45 7.81 1.02
CA GLY A 170 -6.95 9.16 0.82
C GLY A 170 -5.83 9.28 -0.21
N MET A 171 -5.45 8.19 -0.91
CA MET A 171 -4.37 8.22 -1.90
C MET A 171 -4.68 9.13 -3.08
N ASP A 172 -5.94 9.25 -3.51
CA ASP A 172 -6.43 10.15 -4.54
C ASP A 172 -6.06 11.62 -4.23
N LEU A 173 -6.18 12.04 -2.99
CA LEU A 173 -5.87 13.38 -2.51
C LEU A 173 -4.41 13.58 -2.12
N ALA A 174 -3.76 12.52 -1.62
CA ALA A 174 -2.42 12.59 -1.04
C ALA A 174 -1.28 12.46 -2.06
N ARG A 175 -1.50 11.76 -3.18
CA ARG A 175 -0.44 11.37 -4.14
C ARG A 175 0.48 12.51 -4.60
N GLN A 176 -0.08 13.70 -4.84
CA GLN A 176 0.73 14.85 -5.27
C GLN A 176 1.61 15.39 -4.14
N ALA A 177 1.06 15.46 -2.92
CA ALA A 177 1.79 15.91 -1.74
C ALA A 177 2.87 14.89 -1.34
N ILE A 178 2.58 13.59 -1.44
CA ILE A 178 3.54 12.51 -1.22
C ILE A 178 4.70 12.65 -2.20
N ARG A 179 4.41 12.77 -3.50
CA ARG A 179 5.46 12.93 -4.53
C ARG A 179 6.30 14.19 -4.33
N LYS A 180 5.66 15.32 -4.01
CA LYS A 180 6.37 16.60 -3.76
C LYS A 180 7.30 16.53 -2.56
N LYS A 181 6.91 15.80 -1.50
CA LYS A 181 7.70 15.68 -0.26
C LYS A 181 8.64 14.48 -0.27
N ASP A 182 8.53 13.61 -1.27
CA ASP A 182 9.19 12.30 -1.34
C ASP A 182 8.99 11.47 -0.06
N GLN A 183 7.84 11.68 0.58
CA GLN A 183 7.51 11.06 1.86
C GLN A 183 6.00 10.85 2.01
N ALA A 184 5.58 9.65 2.40
CA ALA A 184 4.23 9.34 2.85
C ALA A 184 4.17 9.25 4.38
N ILE A 185 3.04 9.65 4.95
CA ILE A 185 2.68 9.37 6.34
C ILE A 185 1.60 8.30 6.31
N LEU A 186 1.83 7.18 6.98
CA LEU A 186 0.90 6.06 7.03
C LEU A 186 0.27 5.99 8.42
N VAL A 187 -1.06 6.06 8.47
CA VAL A 187 -1.89 5.93 9.67
C VAL A 187 -2.84 4.73 9.56
N GLU A 188 -3.56 4.39 10.64
CA GLU A 188 -4.43 3.20 10.64
C GLU A 188 -5.83 3.47 10.13
N GLY A 189 -6.45 4.57 10.55
CA GLY A 189 -7.89 4.80 10.40
C GLY A 189 -8.31 5.89 9.44
N TYR A 190 -9.57 5.83 9.03
CA TYR A 190 -10.21 6.86 8.19
C TYR A 190 -10.13 8.25 8.83
N LEU A 191 -10.48 8.33 10.12
CA LEU A 191 -10.56 9.61 10.82
C LEU A 191 -9.18 10.21 11.05
N ASP A 192 -8.15 9.39 11.30
CA ASP A 192 -6.76 9.85 11.41
C ASP A 192 -6.30 10.55 10.15
N GLN A 193 -6.59 9.93 9.00
CA GLN A 193 -6.21 10.45 7.69
C GLN A 193 -7.00 11.73 7.36
N ILE A 194 -8.32 11.76 7.62
CA ILE A 194 -9.16 12.94 7.38
C ILE A 194 -8.72 14.09 8.31
N ARG A 195 -8.39 13.79 9.58
CA ARG A 195 -7.88 14.78 10.53
C ARG A 195 -6.56 15.39 10.04
N ALA A 196 -5.62 14.57 9.61
CA ALA A 196 -4.37 15.05 9.04
C ALA A 196 -4.62 16.00 7.86
N THR A 197 -5.54 15.63 6.96
CA THR A 197 -5.92 16.48 5.82
C THR A 197 -6.57 17.79 6.25
N GLN A 198 -7.46 17.77 7.24
CA GLN A 198 -8.10 18.98 7.79
C GLN A 198 -7.07 19.99 8.30
N TYR A 199 -5.97 19.51 8.85
CA TYR A 199 -4.88 20.33 9.36
C TYR A 199 -3.77 20.59 8.34
N GLY A 200 -4.01 20.32 7.05
CA GLY A 200 -3.07 20.61 5.96
C GLY A 200 -1.91 19.61 5.82
N ILE A 201 -1.97 18.46 6.50
CA ILE A 201 -0.96 17.40 6.41
C ILE A 201 -1.35 16.44 5.27
N LEU A 202 -1.16 16.92 4.03
CA LEU A 202 -1.77 16.34 2.84
C LEU A 202 -1.10 15.04 2.34
N ASN A 203 0.11 14.72 2.80
CA ASN A 203 0.84 13.50 2.39
C ASN A 203 0.54 12.29 3.29
N THR A 204 -0.69 12.22 3.84
CA THR A 204 -1.15 11.15 4.75
C THR A 204 -2.09 10.20 4.03
N VAL A 205 -1.92 8.89 4.25
CA VAL A 205 -2.79 7.81 3.77
C VAL A 205 -3.06 6.81 4.88
N ALA A 206 -4.14 6.00 4.75
CA ALA A 206 -4.50 5.02 5.76
C ALA A 206 -4.74 3.62 5.19
N THR A 207 -4.45 2.57 6.00
CA THR A 207 -4.71 1.16 5.65
C THR A 207 -6.17 0.73 5.90
N CYS A 208 -6.87 1.45 6.78
CA CYS A 208 -8.30 1.28 7.09
C CYS A 208 -8.73 -0.14 7.51
N GLY A 209 -8.07 -0.64 8.55
CA GLY A 209 -8.48 -1.89 9.22
C GLY A 209 -7.93 -3.16 8.59
N THR A 210 -6.84 -3.04 7.83
CA THR A 210 -6.04 -4.18 7.36
C THR A 210 -4.57 -3.97 7.70
N ALA A 211 -3.83 -5.06 7.94
CA ALA A 211 -2.37 -4.97 7.96
C ALA A 211 -1.86 -4.47 6.59
N LEU A 212 -0.78 -3.69 6.61
CA LEU A 212 -0.14 -3.22 5.37
C LEU A 212 0.32 -4.40 4.51
N THR A 213 0.04 -4.34 3.22
CA THR A 213 0.37 -5.40 2.26
C THR A 213 1.52 -5.00 1.33
N SER A 214 2.16 -5.99 0.72
CA SER A 214 3.22 -5.79 -0.28
C SER A 214 2.74 -4.96 -1.49
N ARG A 215 1.47 -5.10 -1.89
CA ARG A 215 0.87 -4.30 -2.98
C ARG A 215 0.68 -2.84 -2.59
N GLN A 216 0.22 -2.57 -1.37
CA GLN A 216 0.11 -1.21 -0.84
C GLN A 216 1.48 -0.54 -0.68
N ALA A 217 2.49 -1.28 -0.20
CA ALA A 217 3.87 -0.80 -0.12
C ALA A 217 4.46 -0.51 -1.51
N GLY A 218 4.24 -1.40 -2.48
CA GLY A 218 4.60 -1.17 -3.89
C GLY A 218 3.93 0.07 -4.49
N MET A 219 2.66 0.32 -4.15
CA MET A 219 1.98 1.56 -4.54
C MET A 219 2.70 2.79 -3.95
N LEU A 220 3.03 2.79 -2.65
CA LEU A 220 3.74 3.92 -2.01
C LEU A 220 5.11 4.15 -2.64
N ARG A 221 5.84 3.08 -2.98
CA ARG A 221 7.16 3.15 -3.62
C ARG A 221 7.14 3.91 -4.96
N ASN A 222 6.03 3.85 -5.69
CA ASN A 222 5.86 4.60 -6.95
C ASN A 222 5.74 6.13 -6.74
N TYR A 223 5.51 6.58 -5.50
CA TYR A 223 5.27 7.98 -5.19
C TYR A 223 6.28 8.59 -4.21
N ALA A 224 6.97 7.77 -3.39
CA ALA A 224 7.92 8.25 -2.39
C ALA A 224 9.06 7.26 -2.16
N SER A 225 10.20 7.78 -1.69
CA SER A 225 11.33 6.98 -1.22
C SER A 225 11.24 6.66 0.28
N SER A 226 10.39 7.39 1.04
CA SER A 226 10.29 7.21 2.49
C SER A 226 8.85 7.17 2.99
N VAL A 227 8.63 6.42 4.08
CA VAL A 227 7.35 6.33 4.79
C VAL A 227 7.56 6.55 6.28
N VAL A 228 6.71 7.39 6.87
CA VAL A 228 6.64 7.54 8.33
C VAL A 228 5.40 6.81 8.83
N LEU A 229 5.62 5.76 9.63
CA LEU A 229 4.55 5.03 10.33
C LEU A 229 4.14 5.82 11.58
N VAL A 230 2.84 6.13 11.68
CA VAL A 230 2.27 6.78 12.87
C VAL A 230 1.10 5.93 13.31
N PHE A 231 1.37 5.02 14.23
CA PHE A 231 0.41 4.07 14.79
C PHE A 231 0.19 4.33 16.26
N ASP A 232 -0.85 3.74 16.81
CA ASP A 232 -1.17 3.81 18.22
C ASP A 232 -0.01 3.26 19.06
N SER A 233 0.20 3.82 20.24
CA SER A 233 1.33 3.42 21.11
C SER A 233 1.10 2.10 21.86
N ASP A 234 -0.06 1.46 21.66
CA ASP A 234 -0.40 0.18 22.28
C ASP A 234 0.36 -1.01 21.66
N ASN A 235 0.18 -2.20 22.21
CA ASN A 235 0.85 -3.40 21.72
C ASN A 235 0.40 -3.80 20.31
N ALA A 236 -0.85 -3.49 19.94
CA ALA A 236 -1.39 -3.79 18.60
C ALA A 236 -0.76 -2.88 17.54
N GLY A 237 -0.69 -1.56 17.80
CA GLY A 237 -0.03 -0.59 16.93
C GLY A 237 1.47 -0.85 16.78
N ARG A 238 2.14 -1.30 17.86
CA ARG A 238 3.56 -1.71 17.79
C ARG A 238 3.74 -2.94 16.89
N ALA A 239 2.91 -3.96 17.05
CA ALA A 239 2.94 -5.16 16.19
C ALA A 239 2.60 -4.82 14.72
N ALA A 240 1.70 -3.86 14.50
CA ALA A 240 1.38 -3.36 13.17
C ALA A 240 2.57 -2.61 12.56
N ALA A 241 3.30 -1.80 13.35
CA ALA A 241 4.52 -1.12 12.92
C ALA A 241 5.64 -2.12 12.56
N ASP A 242 5.82 -3.17 13.35
CA ASP A 242 6.82 -4.23 13.10
C ASP A 242 6.55 -4.93 11.76
N LYS A 243 5.29 -5.33 11.50
CA LYS A 243 4.88 -5.91 10.21
C LYS A 243 4.95 -4.91 9.06
N GLY A 244 4.55 -3.66 9.33
CA GLY A 244 4.60 -2.58 8.34
C GLY A 244 6.03 -2.29 7.88
N PHE A 245 6.99 -2.29 8.81
CA PHE A 245 8.40 -2.15 8.49
C PHE A 245 8.86 -3.23 7.52
N ASP A 246 8.58 -4.50 7.81
CA ASP A 246 9.01 -5.62 6.96
C ASP A 246 8.56 -5.44 5.51
N VAL A 247 7.27 -5.16 5.34
CA VAL A 247 6.66 -5.00 4.01
C VAL A 247 7.18 -3.79 3.24
N LEU A 248 7.40 -2.65 3.93
CA LEU A 248 7.93 -1.44 3.31
C LEU A 248 9.41 -1.55 2.97
N HIS A 249 10.18 -2.13 3.89
CA HIS A 249 11.62 -2.32 3.71
C HIS A 249 11.92 -3.27 2.55
N GLU A 250 11.16 -4.36 2.41
CA GLU A 250 11.24 -5.28 1.25
C GLU A 250 11.03 -4.56 -0.09
N LYS A 251 10.22 -3.51 -0.12
CA LYS A 251 10.02 -2.67 -1.31
C LYS A 251 11.06 -1.55 -1.47
N GLY A 252 12.11 -1.52 -0.67
CA GLY A 252 13.18 -0.53 -0.74
C GLY A 252 12.76 0.86 -0.27
N LEU A 253 11.75 0.96 0.60
CA LEU A 253 11.32 2.21 1.20
C LEU A 253 12.10 2.46 2.51
N GLN A 254 12.55 3.69 2.71
CA GLN A 254 13.06 4.12 4.01
C GLN A 254 11.90 4.25 5.00
N VAL A 255 11.98 3.54 6.11
CA VAL A 255 10.90 3.52 7.11
C VAL A 255 11.32 4.25 8.36
N LYS A 256 10.53 5.24 8.74
CA LYS A 256 10.63 5.95 10.02
C LYS A 256 9.39 5.67 10.85
N THR A 257 9.46 5.89 12.16
CA THR A 257 8.30 5.71 13.02
C THR A 257 8.17 6.87 14.04
N VAL A 258 6.91 7.15 14.35
CA VAL A 258 6.52 8.05 15.43
C VAL A 258 5.59 7.29 16.35
N PHE A 259 5.93 7.19 17.61
CA PHE A 259 5.02 6.74 18.65
C PHE A 259 4.40 7.95 19.34
N LEU A 260 3.08 7.99 19.35
CA LEU A 260 2.32 9.02 20.06
C LEU A 260 2.28 8.69 21.55
N PRO A 261 1.93 9.65 22.44
CA PRO A 261 1.70 9.36 23.85
C PRO A 261 0.67 8.25 24.04
N GLU A 262 0.79 7.52 25.15
CA GLU A 262 -0.14 6.42 25.47
C GLU A 262 -1.60 6.89 25.49
N GLY A 263 -2.46 6.11 24.84
CA GLY A 263 -3.89 6.40 24.70
C GLY A 263 -4.27 7.44 23.65
N GLN A 264 -3.29 7.96 22.89
CA GLN A 264 -3.56 8.90 21.79
C GLN A 264 -3.35 8.23 20.43
N ASP A 265 -4.34 8.40 19.55
CA ASP A 265 -4.27 8.13 18.13
C ASP A 265 -3.93 9.42 17.34
N PRO A 266 -3.59 9.35 16.04
CA PRO A 266 -3.29 10.54 15.24
C PRO A 266 -4.44 11.56 15.23
N ASP A 267 -5.70 11.13 15.24
CA ASP A 267 -6.87 12.01 15.26
C ASP A 267 -6.88 12.87 16.53
N SER A 268 -6.81 12.25 17.71
CA SER A 268 -6.82 12.95 18.99
C SER A 268 -5.57 13.81 19.18
N TYR A 269 -4.40 13.28 18.84
CA TYR A 269 -3.15 14.02 19.00
C TYR A 269 -3.11 15.31 18.17
N ILE A 270 -3.52 15.26 16.90
CA ILE A 270 -3.55 16.43 16.03
C ILE A 270 -4.60 17.43 16.51
N GLN A 271 -5.76 16.95 16.94
CA GLN A 271 -6.83 17.79 17.48
C GLN A 271 -6.37 18.57 18.72
N GLU A 272 -5.71 17.94 19.66
CA GLU A 272 -5.27 18.54 20.92
C GLU A 272 -4.03 19.42 20.79
N ASN A 273 -3.11 19.01 19.92
CA ASN A 273 -1.77 19.61 19.84
C ASN A 273 -1.53 20.46 18.59
N GLY A 274 -2.40 20.34 17.60
CA GLY A 274 -2.28 21.04 16.31
C GLY A 274 -1.28 20.43 15.34
N ALA A 275 -1.35 20.90 14.09
CA ALA A 275 -0.50 20.42 13.00
C ALA A 275 1.00 20.63 13.26
N GLU A 276 1.39 21.77 13.85
CA GLU A 276 2.79 22.12 14.05
C GLU A 276 3.52 21.10 14.93
N LYS A 277 2.94 20.74 16.07
CA LYS A 277 3.54 19.76 16.98
C LYS A 277 3.58 18.36 16.35
N PHE A 278 2.54 17.99 15.60
CA PHE A 278 2.53 16.72 14.88
C PHE A 278 3.60 16.68 13.80
N LEU A 279 3.71 17.73 12.96
CA LEU A 279 4.75 17.84 11.94
C LEU A 279 6.17 17.88 12.55
N LYS A 280 6.35 18.48 13.73
CA LYS A 280 7.63 18.40 14.46
C LYS A 280 7.96 16.95 14.80
N LYS A 281 7.01 16.16 15.30
CA LYS A 281 7.24 14.71 15.55
C LYS A 281 7.58 13.97 14.25
N ILE A 282 6.89 14.24 13.15
CA ILE A 282 7.18 13.62 11.85
C ILE A 282 8.61 13.98 11.38
N LYS A 283 9.01 15.26 11.53
CA LYS A 283 10.35 15.72 11.14
C LYS A 283 11.45 15.08 11.98
N THR A 284 11.20 14.84 13.27
CA THR A 284 12.15 14.22 14.21
C THR A 284 11.96 12.71 14.32
N ALA A 285 11.16 12.10 13.44
CA ALA A 285 10.94 10.66 13.42
C ALA A 285 12.26 9.92 13.20
N LYS A 286 12.55 8.96 14.07
CA LYS A 286 13.73 8.11 13.97
C LYS A 286 13.54 7.03 12.90
N PRO A 287 14.64 6.58 12.26
CA PRO A 287 14.62 5.33 11.51
C PRO A 287 14.00 4.21 12.35
N TYR A 288 13.18 3.38 11.68
CA TYR A 288 12.43 2.34 12.41
C TYR A 288 13.33 1.42 13.23
N LEU A 289 14.45 0.97 12.66
CA LEU A 289 15.38 0.04 13.32
C LEU A 289 16.06 0.66 14.54
N GLU A 290 16.42 1.94 14.51
CA GLU A 290 16.91 2.66 15.69
C GLU A 290 15.85 2.71 16.79
N SER A 291 14.60 3.05 16.43
CA SER A 291 13.47 3.05 17.38
C SER A 291 13.18 1.65 17.94
N TYR A 292 13.40 0.60 17.14
CA TYR A 292 13.26 -0.79 17.57
C TYR A 292 14.34 -1.14 18.59
N ILE A 293 15.59 -0.77 18.32
CA ILE A 293 16.72 -0.95 19.24
C ILE A 293 16.45 -0.22 20.56
N ASP A 294 16.08 1.07 20.52
CA ASP A 294 15.72 1.85 21.71
C ASP A 294 14.68 1.12 22.57
N ARG A 295 13.64 0.59 21.94
CA ARG A 295 12.56 -0.14 22.62
C ARG A 295 13.02 -1.43 23.27
N VAL A 296 13.91 -2.18 22.62
CA VAL A 296 14.45 -3.44 23.17
C VAL A 296 15.38 -3.17 24.35
N VAL A 297 16.14 -2.10 24.28
CA VAL A 297 17.11 -1.70 25.33
C VAL A 297 16.43 -0.98 26.50
N ALA A 298 15.30 -0.27 26.23
CA ALA A 298 14.59 0.52 27.25
C ALA A 298 14.27 -0.31 28.51
N GLY A 299 14.66 0.23 29.68
CA GLY A 299 14.42 -0.39 30.99
C GLY A 299 15.32 -1.59 31.33
N LYS A 300 16.29 -1.92 30.48
CA LYS A 300 17.28 -2.97 30.73
C LYS A 300 18.65 -2.32 31.01
N ASN A 301 19.27 -2.70 32.12
CA ASN A 301 20.54 -2.06 32.52
C ASN A 301 21.78 -2.63 31.79
N GLY A 302 21.61 -3.66 30.94
CA GLY A 302 22.71 -4.27 30.18
C GLY A 302 23.81 -4.90 30.99
N ASN A 303 23.67 -4.93 32.35
CA ASN A 303 24.72 -5.27 33.28
C ASN A 303 24.96 -6.77 33.43
N SER A 304 24.01 -7.62 32.94
CA SER A 304 24.20 -9.07 33.00
C SER A 304 24.37 -9.67 31.58
N PRO A 305 25.30 -10.63 31.41
CA PRO A 305 25.47 -11.33 30.13
C PRO A 305 24.18 -11.96 29.61
N ALA A 306 23.31 -12.45 30.50
CA ALA A 306 22.04 -13.04 30.14
C ALA A 306 21.06 -12.02 29.53
N GLU A 307 21.01 -10.80 30.04
CA GLU A 307 20.23 -9.69 29.48
C GLU A 307 20.76 -9.25 28.12
N GLN A 308 22.09 -9.15 27.98
CA GLN A 308 22.73 -8.81 26.71
C GLN A 308 22.42 -9.83 25.62
N VAL A 309 22.50 -11.12 25.94
CA VAL A 309 22.12 -12.23 25.03
C VAL A 309 20.63 -12.13 24.65
N LYS A 310 19.75 -11.84 25.63
CA LYS A 310 18.31 -11.71 25.37
C LYS A 310 18.01 -10.52 24.45
N MET A 311 18.67 -9.39 24.62
CA MET A 311 18.55 -8.22 23.74
C MET A 311 19.08 -8.53 22.34
N ALA A 312 20.27 -9.13 22.25
CA ALA A 312 20.86 -9.53 20.97
C ALA A 312 19.95 -10.47 20.18
N ASN A 313 19.39 -11.50 20.82
CA ASN A 313 18.46 -12.44 20.16
C ASN A 313 17.18 -11.78 19.62
N GLN A 314 16.76 -10.62 20.16
CA GLN A 314 15.64 -9.85 19.64
C GLN A 314 16.05 -8.96 18.46
N ILE A 315 17.24 -8.38 18.49
CA ILE A 315 17.71 -7.38 17.52
C ILE A 315 18.32 -8.05 16.28
N LEU A 316 19.09 -9.12 16.46
CA LEU A 316 19.80 -9.78 15.36
C LEU A 316 18.89 -10.21 14.17
N PRO A 317 17.68 -10.77 14.38
CA PRO A 317 16.78 -11.09 13.28
C PRO A 317 16.35 -9.87 12.46
N MET A 318 16.20 -8.72 13.11
CA MET A 318 15.84 -7.47 12.42
C MET A 318 17.01 -6.91 11.61
N LEU A 319 18.23 -6.93 12.17
CA LEU A 319 19.42 -6.48 11.45
C LEU A 319 19.76 -7.36 10.24
N ARG A 320 19.39 -8.64 10.26
CA ARG A 320 19.56 -9.54 9.09
C ARG A 320 18.73 -9.11 7.88
N LYS A 321 17.63 -8.38 8.07
CA LYS A 321 16.80 -7.85 6.99
C LYS A 321 17.45 -6.66 6.27
N VAL A 322 18.48 -6.06 6.86
CA VAL A 322 19.20 -4.92 6.27
C VAL A 322 20.28 -5.45 5.33
N HIS A 323 20.07 -5.29 4.03
CA HIS A 323 20.99 -5.79 3.01
C HIS A 323 22.28 -4.94 2.91
N HIS A 324 22.15 -3.62 3.14
CA HIS A 324 23.30 -2.72 3.00
C HIS A 324 24.28 -2.85 4.18
N LEU A 325 25.49 -3.32 3.91
CA LEU A 325 26.51 -3.64 4.93
C LEU A 325 26.85 -2.44 5.86
N VAL A 326 27.02 -1.25 5.29
CA VAL A 326 27.37 -0.04 6.05
C VAL A 326 26.25 0.34 7.03
N GLU A 327 25.00 0.31 6.55
CA GLU A 327 23.82 0.59 7.39
C GLU A 327 23.69 -0.44 8.51
N ARG A 328 23.83 -1.72 8.20
CA ARG A 328 23.77 -2.80 9.18
C ARG A 328 24.88 -2.69 10.23
N THR A 329 26.11 -2.34 9.83
CA THR A 329 27.23 -2.11 10.76
C THR A 329 26.94 -0.92 11.68
N GLY A 330 26.45 0.20 11.14
CA GLY A 330 26.08 1.37 11.94
C GLY A 330 24.97 1.07 12.95
N LEU A 331 23.96 0.30 12.56
CA LEU A 331 22.89 -0.14 13.48
C LEU A 331 23.40 -1.08 14.57
N MET A 332 24.40 -1.94 14.25
CA MET A 332 25.05 -2.78 15.25
C MET A 332 25.84 -1.94 16.26
N GLU A 333 26.57 -0.94 15.79
CA GLU A 333 27.31 -0.02 16.66
C GLU A 333 26.36 0.80 17.53
N TYR A 334 25.24 1.25 16.95
CA TYR A 334 24.17 1.91 17.69
C TYR A 334 23.60 1.02 18.79
N PHE A 335 23.28 -0.25 18.49
CA PHE A 335 22.78 -1.21 19.47
C PHE A 335 23.76 -1.41 20.62
N VAL A 336 25.05 -1.61 20.33
CA VAL A 336 26.09 -1.83 21.33
C VAL A 336 26.24 -0.61 22.23
N GLY A 337 26.19 0.59 21.67
CA GLY A 337 26.24 1.85 22.44
C GLY A 337 25.05 2.01 23.38
N GLU A 338 23.85 1.83 22.89
CA GLU A 338 22.61 1.97 23.68
C GLU A 338 22.46 0.86 24.75
N ALA A 339 22.86 -0.37 24.43
CA ALA A 339 22.84 -1.50 25.37
C ALA A 339 24.01 -1.47 26.39
N LYS A 340 24.93 -0.50 26.27
CA LYS A 340 26.14 -0.37 27.10
C LYS A 340 26.94 -1.68 27.20
N ILE A 341 27.09 -2.36 26.07
CA ILE A 341 27.85 -3.60 25.97
C ILE A 341 29.33 -3.22 25.85
N ASP A 342 30.07 -3.26 26.97
CA ASP A 342 31.48 -2.86 27.07
C ASP A 342 32.45 -4.03 26.78
N ASN A 343 32.11 -4.94 25.88
CA ASN A 343 32.96 -6.08 25.61
C ASN A 343 33.33 -6.16 24.12
N ALA A 344 34.59 -5.76 23.82
CA ALA A 344 35.17 -5.86 22.48
C ALA A 344 35.09 -7.29 21.88
N SER A 345 35.12 -8.32 22.75
CA SER A 345 34.96 -9.72 22.35
C SER A 345 33.52 -10.01 21.89
N CYS A 346 32.51 -9.47 22.59
CA CYS A 346 31.09 -9.62 22.21
C CYS A 346 30.78 -8.92 20.87
N LEU A 347 31.35 -7.72 20.67
CA LEU A 347 31.31 -7.01 19.38
C LEU A 347 31.93 -7.81 18.25
N LYS A 348 33.09 -8.43 18.51
CA LYS A 348 33.78 -9.26 17.51
C LYS A 348 32.98 -10.53 17.22
N GLU A 349 32.37 -11.15 18.20
CA GLU A 349 31.56 -12.34 18.06
C GLU A 349 30.23 -12.04 17.35
N LEU A 350 29.56 -10.94 17.69
CA LEU A 350 28.40 -10.44 16.95
C LEU A 350 28.75 -10.12 15.48
N LYS A 351 29.87 -9.44 15.24
CA LYS A 351 30.36 -9.19 13.86
C LYS A 351 30.69 -10.49 13.13
N ASN A 352 31.26 -11.48 13.80
CA ASN A 352 31.57 -12.81 13.22
C ASN A 352 30.32 -13.62 12.91
N ILE A 353 29.31 -13.63 13.78
CA ILE A 353 28.01 -14.29 13.54
C ILE A 353 27.34 -13.70 12.30
N PHE A 354 27.47 -12.41 12.07
CA PHE A 354 26.98 -11.75 10.85
C PHE A 354 27.82 -12.08 9.63
N SER A 355 29.15 -12.10 9.73
CA SER A 355 30.01 -12.38 8.58
C SER A 355 30.02 -13.86 8.14
N GLN A 356 29.89 -14.80 9.08
CA GLN A 356 29.87 -16.23 8.77
C GLN A 356 28.58 -16.68 8.04
N ASN A 357 27.46 -16.02 8.30
CA ASN A 357 26.22 -16.29 7.57
C ASN A 357 26.14 -15.57 6.20
N GLN A 358 26.96 -14.53 5.99
CA GLN A 358 27.09 -13.86 4.69
C GLN A 358 27.85 -14.71 3.68
N SER A 359 28.92 -15.38 4.09
CA SER A 359 29.75 -16.16 3.17
C SER A 359 29.03 -17.34 2.51
N LYS A 360 27.85 -17.75 3.01
CA LYS A 360 27.02 -18.78 2.33
C LYS A 360 25.89 -18.22 1.44
N VAL A 361 25.40 -17.01 1.71
CA VAL A 361 24.27 -16.40 0.97
C VAL A 361 24.79 -15.36 -0.02
N GLU A 362 25.77 -14.51 0.36
CA GLU A 362 26.33 -13.48 -0.52
C GLU A 362 27.23 -14.03 -1.64
N VAL A 363 27.87 -15.20 -1.45
CA VAL A 363 28.62 -15.86 -2.53
C VAL A 363 27.66 -16.42 -3.57
N LEU A 364 26.45 -16.82 -3.21
CA LEU A 364 25.42 -17.25 -4.16
C LEU A 364 24.64 -16.06 -4.78
N GLU A 365 24.40 -14.96 -4.05
CA GLU A 365 23.63 -13.82 -4.57
C GLU A 365 24.52 -12.74 -5.21
N ALA A 366 25.74 -12.51 -4.69
CA ALA A 366 26.66 -11.50 -5.27
C ALA A 366 27.31 -11.93 -6.57
N GLU A 367 27.47 -13.25 -6.80
CA GLU A 367 27.99 -13.77 -8.08
C GLU A 367 26.87 -13.98 -9.13
N THR A 368 25.62 -14.25 -8.71
CA THR A 368 24.55 -14.60 -9.64
C THR A 368 23.62 -13.45 -10.01
N LEU A 369 23.25 -12.56 -9.09
CA LEU A 369 22.28 -11.47 -9.35
C LEU A 369 22.79 -10.39 -10.32
N PRO A 370 24.03 -9.86 -10.21
CA PRO A 370 24.55 -8.93 -11.20
C PRO A 370 24.76 -9.61 -12.57
N LEU A 371 25.20 -10.86 -12.57
CA LEU A 371 25.39 -11.63 -13.79
C LEU A 371 24.07 -11.95 -14.48
N LEU A 372 23.07 -12.40 -13.72
CA LEU A 372 21.72 -12.68 -14.21
C LEU A 372 21.03 -11.43 -14.77
N ASN A 373 21.20 -10.27 -14.14
CA ASN A 373 20.69 -9.02 -14.66
C ASN A 373 21.42 -8.59 -15.94
N LEU A 374 22.73 -8.82 -16.03
CA LEU A 374 23.52 -8.56 -17.24
C LEU A 374 23.08 -9.49 -18.37
N GLU A 375 22.95 -10.78 -18.10
CA GLU A 375 22.49 -11.77 -19.06
C GLU A 375 21.09 -11.48 -19.59
N ARG A 376 20.15 -11.08 -18.72
CA ARG A 376 18.80 -10.62 -19.14
C ARG A 376 18.86 -9.40 -20.07
N HIS A 377 19.73 -8.44 -19.79
CA HIS A 377 19.95 -7.28 -20.67
C HIS A 377 20.55 -7.69 -22.03
N LEU A 378 21.49 -8.61 -22.02
CA LEU A 378 22.09 -9.13 -23.27
C LEU A 378 21.05 -9.87 -24.13
N VAL A 379 20.21 -10.72 -23.52
CA VAL A 379 19.11 -11.39 -24.22
C VAL A 379 18.11 -10.36 -24.75
N HIS A 380 17.78 -9.33 -23.98
CA HIS A 380 16.90 -8.24 -24.46
C HIS A 380 17.50 -7.51 -25.67
N LEU A 381 18.81 -7.25 -25.69
CA LEU A 381 19.50 -6.66 -26.82
C LEU A 381 19.50 -7.61 -28.05
N ILE A 382 19.73 -8.90 -27.84
CA ILE A 382 19.66 -9.95 -28.90
C ILE A 382 18.27 -9.99 -29.55
N LEU A 383 17.20 -9.85 -28.73
CA LEU A 383 15.83 -9.89 -29.23
C LEU A 383 15.33 -8.54 -29.79
N SER A 384 16.07 -7.42 -29.60
CA SER A 384 15.62 -6.09 -30.03
C SER A 384 15.78 -5.87 -31.54
N ASP A 385 16.90 -6.25 -32.12
CA ASP A 385 17.13 -6.17 -33.57
C ASP A 385 18.35 -7.03 -33.99
N LYS A 386 18.38 -7.41 -35.26
CA LYS A 386 19.41 -8.32 -35.85
C LYS A 386 20.84 -7.74 -35.85
N GLU A 387 20.99 -6.44 -36.02
CA GLU A 387 22.30 -5.81 -36.04
C GLU A 387 22.94 -5.81 -34.65
N THR A 388 22.12 -5.49 -33.64
CA THR A 388 22.51 -5.56 -32.24
C THR A 388 22.81 -6.99 -31.80
N ALA A 389 21.98 -7.97 -32.19
CA ALA A 389 22.23 -9.40 -31.91
C ALA A 389 23.59 -9.87 -32.47
N ARG A 390 23.92 -9.50 -33.72
CA ARG A 390 25.21 -9.84 -34.33
C ARG A 390 26.39 -9.25 -33.55
N GLY A 391 26.27 -7.98 -33.12
CA GLY A 391 27.29 -7.33 -32.29
C GLY A 391 27.50 -8.01 -30.94
N VAL A 392 26.42 -8.51 -30.31
CA VAL A 392 26.52 -9.26 -29.06
C VAL A 392 27.20 -10.61 -29.26
N PHE A 393 26.85 -11.36 -30.32
CA PHE A 393 27.44 -12.67 -30.60
C PHE A 393 28.89 -12.61 -31.12
N GLU A 394 29.36 -11.47 -31.65
CA GLU A 394 30.77 -11.25 -31.91
C GLU A 394 31.61 -11.12 -30.64
N ALA A 395 30.99 -10.67 -29.53
CA ALA A 395 31.66 -10.39 -28.27
C ALA A 395 31.49 -11.50 -27.22
N ILE A 396 30.41 -12.27 -27.27
CA ILE A 396 30.00 -13.23 -26.23
C ILE A 396 29.52 -14.53 -26.87
N ASN A 397 30.04 -15.68 -26.37
CA ASN A 397 29.54 -16.97 -26.79
C ASN A 397 28.19 -17.27 -26.08
N PRO A 398 27.15 -17.70 -26.83
CA PRO A 398 25.87 -18.11 -26.21
C PRO A 398 26.01 -19.16 -25.10
N GLU A 399 26.99 -20.02 -25.16
CA GLU A 399 27.25 -21.02 -24.12
C GLU A 399 27.80 -20.45 -22.80
N ASP A 400 28.32 -19.21 -22.83
CA ASP A 400 28.85 -18.54 -21.62
C ASP A 400 27.77 -17.99 -20.68
N PHE A 401 26.51 -18.00 -21.10
CA PHE A 401 25.40 -17.64 -20.21
C PHE A 401 25.25 -18.62 -19.04
N SER A 402 25.24 -18.14 -17.83
CA SER A 402 25.19 -18.98 -16.63
C SER A 402 23.75 -19.49 -16.35
N ASN A 403 22.72 -18.69 -16.66
CA ASN A 403 21.34 -19.12 -16.51
C ASN A 403 20.90 -20.05 -17.65
N PRO A 404 20.41 -21.29 -17.35
CA PRO A 404 20.04 -22.26 -18.36
C PRO A 404 18.97 -21.79 -19.36
N ALA A 405 17.95 -21.06 -18.88
CA ALA A 405 16.89 -20.55 -19.73
C ALA A 405 17.39 -19.45 -20.68
N LEU A 406 18.17 -18.48 -20.18
CA LEU A 406 18.76 -17.41 -20.99
C LEU A 406 19.79 -17.94 -21.99
N ARG A 407 20.54 -18.97 -21.59
CA ARG A 407 21.47 -19.69 -22.47
C ARG A 407 20.72 -20.34 -23.62
N SER A 408 19.63 -21.06 -23.36
CA SER A 408 18.82 -21.71 -24.40
C SER A 408 18.31 -20.69 -25.43
N ILE A 409 17.78 -19.54 -24.94
CA ILE A 409 17.32 -18.45 -25.79
C ILE A 409 18.47 -17.90 -26.66
N ALA A 410 19.65 -17.62 -26.06
CA ALA A 410 20.79 -17.08 -26.77
C ALA A 410 21.30 -18.06 -27.84
N ILE A 411 21.36 -19.36 -27.53
CA ILE A 411 21.75 -20.41 -28.51
C ILE A 411 20.75 -20.44 -29.66
N THR A 412 19.46 -20.51 -29.40
CA THR A 412 18.40 -20.53 -30.42
C THR A 412 18.48 -19.29 -31.32
N CYS A 413 18.70 -18.10 -30.74
CA CYS A 413 18.85 -16.87 -31.51
C CYS A 413 20.15 -16.86 -32.38
N SER A 414 21.22 -17.49 -31.90
CA SER A 414 22.49 -17.57 -32.67
C SER A 414 22.43 -18.54 -33.84
N GLU A 415 21.61 -19.59 -33.75
CA GLU A 415 21.43 -20.62 -34.78
C GLU A 415 20.40 -20.24 -35.86
N THR A 416 19.52 -19.25 -35.57
CA THR A 416 18.46 -18.83 -36.47
C THR A 416 19.01 -17.90 -37.54
N ASN A 417 19.36 -18.45 -38.69
CA ASN A 417 19.81 -17.71 -39.89
C ASN A 417 18.59 -17.11 -40.60
N ASP A 418 18.52 -15.78 -40.69
CA ASP A 418 17.70 -14.95 -41.62
C ASP A 418 16.15 -15.03 -41.59
N GLU A 419 15.51 -15.89 -40.81
CA GLU A 419 14.04 -15.87 -40.63
C GLU A 419 13.66 -15.10 -39.37
N ASP A 420 12.47 -14.47 -39.37
CA ASP A 420 11.96 -13.73 -38.22
C ASP A 420 11.84 -14.67 -37.02
N ILE A 421 12.51 -14.29 -35.92
CA ILE A 421 12.43 -15.04 -34.65
C ILE A 421 10.99 -14.96 -34.14
N GLU A 422 10.25 -16.06 -34.27
CA GLU A 422 8.89 -16.16 -33.68
C GLU A 422 9.02 -16.32 -32.18
N ILE A 423 8.75 -15.23 -31.45
CA ILE A 423 8.84 -15.15 -29.97
C ILE A 423 7.99 -16.23 -29.30
N ASP A 424 6.83 -16.58 -29.90
CA ASP A 424 5.93 -17.62 -29.38
C ASP A 424 6.59 -19.02 -29.36
N LYS A 425 7.51 -19.32 -30.29
CA LYS A 425 8.26 -20.59 -30.28
C LYS A 425 9.36 -20.62 -29.23
N LEU A 426 9.87 -19.46 -28.82
CA LEU A 426 10.87 -19.37 -27.75
C LEU A 426 10.22 -19.55 -26.37
N ILE A 427 8.99 -19.08 -26.18
CA ILE A 427 8.23 -19.23 -24.94
C ILE A 427 7.90 -20.70 -24.67
N ASP A 428 7.51 -21.47 -25.71
CA ASP A 428 7.19 -22.90 -25.57
C ASP A 428 8.41 -23.80 -25.27
N GLN A 429 9.63 -23.30 -25.42
CA GLN A 429 10.88 -24.03 -25.12
C GLN A 429 11.45 -23.73 -23.72
N THR A 430 10.89 -22.78 -23.00
CA THR A 430 11.32 -22.43 -21.66
C THR A 430 10.26 -22.87 -20.66
N ASP A 431 10.62 -23.77 -19.73
CA ASP A 431 9.77 -24.19 -18.60
C ASP A 431 9.56 -23.07 -17.54
N ASP A 432 9.97 -21.83 -17.82
CA ASP A 432 9.91 -20.68 -16.92
C ASP A 432 8.95 -19.62 -17.50
N PRO A 433 7.81 -19.34 -16.85
CA PRO A 433 6.80 -18.40 -17.33
C PRO A 433 7.14 -16.90 -17.08
N GLU A 434 8.31 -16.54 -16.55
CA GLU A 434 8.79 -15.17 -16.33
C GLU A 434 9.96 -14.81 -17.28
#